data_b189353dd071ffc95990a8a5972dce15
#
_entry.id   b189353dd071ffc95990a8a5972dce15
#
_cell.length_a   1.000
_cell.length_b   1.000
_cell.length_c   1.000
_cell.angle_alpha   90.00
_cell.angle_beta   90.00
_cell.angle_gamma   90.00
#
_symmetry.space_group_name_H-M   'P 1'
#
loop_
_entity.id
_entity.type
_entity.pdbx_description
1 polymer ?
#
loop_
_entity_poly.entity_id
_entity_poly.type
_entity_poly.pdbx_seq_one_letter_code
_entity_poly.pdbx_strand_id
1 'polypeptide(L)'
;GEVCQVLERLPRWTKIRSTVDGQTGWVDFKMVTSIGDEAKGDEAKSIGVGAVPIAAATDMETGAELMLTLGTRLPNYAHGTFEVFDKQYLINPDCVYDLEASLQDDRLASSTDVKGEDVCAVAQRLLNAPYLWGGKNAMGMDCSGFTQVVYGVFGVNLLRNAREQMTQGEVVASLAEAQPGDLAFFDHADRDPKATNISHVGLLLDNQTIIHCSGKVHIDMIDEQGIHLEDGELTHHLVQIRRYF
;
A
#
# COMPACT_ATOMS: atom_id res chain seq x y z
N GLY A 1 -12.58 6.27 -0.07
CA GLY A 1 -12.73 5.94 -1.50
C GLY A 1 -12.50 4.46 -1.82
N GLU A 2 -12.20 3.61 -0.82
CA GLU A 2 -12.06 2.17 -1.06
C GLU A 2 -13.45 1.53 -1.27
N VAL A 3 -13.62 0.77 -2.35
CA VAL A 3 -14.86 0.08 -2.68
C VAL A 3 -14.84 -1.34 -2.12
N CYS A 4 -15.97 -1.79 -1.59
CA CYS A 4 -16.12 -3.13 -1.07
C CYS A 4 -17.49 -3.74 -1.43
N GLN A 5 -17.51 -5.06 -1.55
CA GLN A 5 -18.76 -5.80 -1.68
C GLN A 5 -19.32 -6.11 -0.29
N VAL A 6 -20.58 -5.75 -0.04
CA VAL A 6 -21.28 -6.16 1.19
C VAL A 6 -21.74 -7.61 1.05
N LEU A 7 -21.30 -8.46 1.96
CA LEU A 7 -21.65 -9.89 2.01
C LEU A 7 -22.80 -10.18 2.99
N GLU A 8 -22.79 -9.49 4.15
CA GLU A 8 -23.77 -9.73 5.22
C GLU A 8 -23.94 -8.46 6.06
N ARG A 9 -25.13 -8.20 6.55
CA ARG A 9 -25.43 -7.09 7.47
C ARG A 9 -26.02 -7.62 8.77
N LEU A 10 -25.41 -7.22 9.89
CA LEU A 10 -25.91 -7.36 11.25
C LEU A 10 -26.25 -5.98 11.82
N PRO A 11 -26.97 -5.86 12.95
CA PRO A 11 -27.39 -4.56 13.48
C PRO A 11 -26.24 -3.58 13.75
N ARG A 12 -25.02 -4.06 14.04
CA ARG A 12 -23.85 -3.22 14.37
C ARG A 12 -22.64 -3.53 13.49
N TRP A 13 -22.69 -4.56 12.67
CA TRP A 13 -21.55 -5.03 11.88
C TRP A 13 -21.95 -5.31 10.44
N THR A 14 -21.06 -5.00 9.53
CA THR A 14 -21.21 -5.33 8.12
C THR A 14 -20.02 -6.21 7.72
N LYS A 15 -20.29 -7.38 7.15
CA LYS A 15 -19.26 -8.23 6.54
C LYS A 15 -19.03 -7.75 5.13
N ILE A 16 -17.80 -7.42 4.83
CA ILE A 16 -17.39 -6.92 3.51
C ILE A 16 -16.34 -7.82 2.88
N ARG A 17 -16.22 -7.68 1.57
CA ARG A 17 -15.08 -8.15 0.78
C ARG A 17 -14.47 -6.94 0.09
N SER A 18 -13.17 -6.66 0.33
CA SER A 18 -12.42 -5.64 -0.40
C SER A 18 -12.36 -6.01 -1.90
N THR A 19 -12.53 -5.02 -2.78
CA THR A 19 -12.39 -5.23 -4.23
C THR A 19 -10.93 -5.19 -4.68
N VAL A 20 -10.03 -4.67 -3.83
CA VAL A 20 -8.60 -4.51 -4.15
C VAL A 20 -7.85 -5.84 -3.99
N ASP A 21 -8.07 -6.55 -2.88
CA ASP A 21 -7.31 -7.75 -2.51
C ASP A 21 -8.17 -8.98 -2.20
N GLY A 22 -9.51 -8.83 -2.29
CA GLY A 22 -10.47 -9.91 -2.06
C GLY A 22 -10.63 -10.33 -0.60
N GLN A 23 -9.92 -9.69 0.34
CA GLN A 23 -10.01 -10.01 1.76
C GLN A 23 -11.40 -9.74 2.33
N THR A 24 -11.84 -10.60 3.24
CA THR A 24 -13.14 -10.48 3.90
C THR A 24 -12.95 -10.17 5.38
N GLY A 25 -13.81 -9.29 5.90
CA GLY A 25 -13.77 -8.91 7.31
C GLY A 25 -15.06 -8.28 7.77
N TRP A 26 -15.19 -8.12 9.08
CA TRP A 26 -16.28 -7.40 9.70
C TRP A 26 -15.85 -5.97 10.04
N VAL A 27 -16.66 -4.99 9.64
CA VAL A 27 -16.46 -3.57 9.94
C VAL A 27 -17.68 -3.03 10.69
N ASP A 28 -17.53 -1.99 11.49
CA ASP A 28 -18.66 -1.27 12.06
C ASP A 28 -19.56 -0.73 10.92
N PHE A 29 -20.86 -0.87 11.04
CA PHE A 29 -21.81 -0.46 10.00
C PHE A 29 -21.69 1.01 9.59
N LYS A 30 -21.16 1.86 10.47
CA LYS A 30 -20.92 3.30 10.21
C LYS A 30 -19.73 3.54 9.30
N MET A 31 -18.86 2.55 9.11
CA MET A 31 -17.64 2.68 8.28
C MET A 31 -17.92 2.46 6.79
N VAL A 32 -19.14 2.07 6.42
CA VAL A 32 -19.53 1.80 5.05
C VAL A 32 -20.78 2.56 4.66
N THR A 33 -20.76 3.16 3.47
CA THR A 33 -21.92 3.79 2.87
C THR A 33 -22.33 3.01 1.62
N SER A 34 -23.63 2.82 1.41
CA SER A 34 -24.15 2.13 0.22
C SER A 34 -24.15 3.08 -0.96
N ILE A 35 -23.51 2.66 -2.05
CA ILE A 35 -23.45 3.45 -3.30
C ILE A 35 -24.53 3.03 -4.32
N GLY A 36 -25.41 2.08 -3.96
CA GLY A 36 -26.44 1.55 -4.86
C GLY A 36 -25.88 0.66 -5.99
N ASP A 37 -26.78 0.03 -6.72
CA ASP A 37 -26.39 -0.81 -7.87
C ASP A 37 -26.05 0.02 -9.12
N GLU A 38 -26.51 1.26 -9.20
CA GLU A 38 -26.27 2.17 -10.33
C GLU A 38 -24.82 2.68 -10.37
N ALA A 39 -24.15 2.77 -9.23
CA ALA A 39 -22.75 3.18 -9.15
C ALA A 39 -21.76 2.15 -9.68
N LYS A 40 -22.21 0.95 -10.08
CA LYS A 40 -21.36 -0.07 -10.72
C LYS A 40 -20.85 0.33 -12.11
N GLY A 41 -21.32 1.43 -12.68
CA GLY A 41 -20.97 1.92 -14.02
C GLY A 41 -20.20 3.23 -14.06
N ASP A 42 -20.15 3.97 -12.95
CA ASP A 42 -19.34 5.19 -12.87
C ASP A 42 -17.92 4.81 -12.38
N GLU A 43 -17.13 4.25 -13.28
CA GLU A 43 -15.67 4.29 -13.12
C GLU A 43 -15.29 5.77 -13.05
N ALA A 44 -14.74 6.16 -11.90
CA ALA A 44 -14.25 7.53 -11.71
C ALA A 44 -13.36 7.90 -12.90
N LYS A 45 -13.69 8.98 -13.59
CA LYS A 45 -13.03 9.39 -14.84
C LYS A 45 -11.58 9.80 -14.61
N SER A 46 -11.25 10.19 -13.39
CA SER A 46 -9.90 10.55 -12.96
C SER A 46 -9.69 10.07 -11.52
N ILE A 47 -8.49 9.62 -11.20
CA ILE A 47 -8.15 9.17 -9.86
C ILE A 47 -6.88 9.88 -9.40
N GLY A 48 -7.03 10.74 -8.38
CA GLY A 48 -5.91 11.18 -7.58
C GLY A 48 -5.62 10.15 -6.48
N VAL A 49 -4.39 10.07 -6.04
CA VAL A 49 -3.99 9.22 -4.91
C VAL A 49 -3.23 10.04 -3.88
N GLY A 50 -3.61 9.95 -2.62
CA GLY A 50 -2.90 10.59 -1.53
C GLY A 50 -1.40 10.26 -1.54
N ALA A 51 -0.57 11.30 -1.63
CA ALA A 51 0.88 11.20 -1.84
C ALA A 51 1.71 11.39 -0.57
N VAL A 52 1.09 11.88 0.51
CA VAL A 52 1.77 12.18 1.79
C VAL A 52 1.17 11.32 2.91
N PRO A 53 1.93 11.05 3.99
CA PRO A 53 1.46 10.21 5.08
C PRO A 53 0.08 10.61 5.64
N ILE A 54 -0.14 11.91 5.82
CA ILE A 54 -1.42 12.47 6.28
C ILE A 54 -1.64 13.81 5.56
N ALA A 55 -2.85 14.01 5.02
CA ALA A 55 -3.31 15.27 4.44
C ALA A 55 -4.69 15.61 4.99
N ALA A 56 -5.06 16.88 4.97
CA ALA A 56 -6.42 17.34 5.22
C ALA A 56 -7.09 17.74 3.88
N ALA A 57 -8.33 17.34 3.72
CA ALA A 57 -9.21 17.83 2.66
C ALA A 57 -10.39 18.57 3.29
N THR A 58 -10.83 19.66 2.68
CA THR A 58 -11.91 20.50 3.18
C THR A 58 -13.19 20.25 2.39
N ASP A 59 -14.26 19.85 3.07
CA ASP A 59 -15.62 19.80 2.49
C ASP A 59 -16.03 21.21 2.04
N MET A 60 -16.29 21.39 0.76
CA MET A 60 -16.51 22.72 0.16
C MET A 60 -17.87 23.33 0.56
N GLU A 61 -18.81 22.54 1.04
CA GLU A 61 -20.11 23.00 1.51
C GLU A 61 -20.07 23.41 2.98
N THR A 62 -19.46 22.57 3.84
CA THR A 62 -19.53 22.74 5.29
C THR A 62 -18.27 23.36 5.91
N GLY A 63 -17.15 23.37 5.18
CA GLY A 63 -15.85 23.76 5.69
C GLY A 63 -15.23 22.72 6.66
N ALA A 64 -15.84 21.56 6.84
CA ALA A 64 -15.31 20.50 7.71
C ALA A 64 -14.07 19.85 7.10
N GLU A 65 -13.10 19.52 7.94
CA GLU A 65 -11.89 18.81 7.51
C GLU A 65 -12.07 17.29 7.53
N LEU A 66 -11.59 16.64 6.49
CA LEU A 66 -11.46 15.20 6.36
C LEU A 66 -9.97 14.82 6.35
N MET A 67 -9.55 13.96 7.26
CA MET A 67 -8.20 13.43 7.29
C MET A 67 -8.06 12.30 6.28
N LEU A 68 -7.06 12.40 5.40
CA LEU A 68 -6.71 11.41 4.39
C LEU A 68 -5.30 10.88 4.64
N THR A 69 -5.06 9.63 4.29
CA THR A 69 -3.75 9.01 4.42
C THR A 69 -3.15 8.67 3.05
N LEU A 70 -1.84 8.44 3.03
CA LEU A 70 -1.13 7.98 1.83
C LEU A 70 -1.84 6.75 1.25
N GLY A 71 -2.02 6.73 -0.07
CA GLY A 71 -2.72 5.67 -0.78
C GLY A 71 -4.24 5.84 -0.85
N THR A 72 -4.84 6.85 -0.18
CA THR A 72 -6.29 7.13 -0.32
C THR A 72 -6.62 7.49 -1.77
N ARG A 73 -7.59 6.81 -2.36
CA ARG A 73 -8.08 7.12 -3.71
C ARG A 73 -9.05 8.29 -3.67
N LEU A 74 -8.87 9.25 -4.58
CA LEU A 74 -9.63 10.47 -4.70
C LEU A 74 -10.38 10.45 -6.03
N PRO A 75 -11.65 10.02 -6.04
CA PRO A 75 -12.43 9.90 -7.28
C PRO A 75 -12.68 11.27 -7.93
N ASN A 76 -12.74 11.31 -9.26
CA ASN A 76 -12.97 12.52 -10.04
C ASN A 76 -12.03 13.68 -9.68
N TYR A 77 -10.77 13.35 -9.39
CA TYR A 77 -9.76 14.34 -9.02
C TYR A 77 -9.44 15.25 -10.19
N ALA A 78 -9.49 16.55 -9.94
CA ALA A 78 -9.09 17.59 -10.90
C ALA A 78 -8.59 18.84 -10.16
N HIS A 79 -7.36 19.27 -10.43
CA HIS A 79 -6.82 20.56 -9.97
C HIS A 79 -7.00 20.86 -8.48
N GLY A 80 -6.81 19.85 -7.61
CA GLY A 80 -6.93 19.99 -6.16
C GLY A 80 -8.34 19.81 -5.62
N THR A 81 -9.28 19.37 -6.45
CA THR A 81 -10.62 18.97 -6.01
C THR A 81 -10.91 17.52 -6.32
N PHE A 82 -11.73 16.87 -5.51
CA PHE A 82 -12.24 15.52 -5.76
C PHE A 82 -13.67 15.38 -5.24
N GLU A 83 -14.34 14.34 -5.68
CA GLU A 83 -15.75 14.12 -5.36
C GLU A 83 -15.94 12.75 -4.71
N VAL A 84 -16.63 12.71 -3.57
CA VAL A 84 -17.08 11.49 -2.92
C VAL A 84 -18.58 11.58 -2.74
N PHE A 85 -19.33 10.73 -3.42
CA PHE A 85 -20.79 10.82 -3.57
C PHE A 85 -21.21 12.16 -4.21
N ASP A 86 -22.02 12.91 -3.50
CA ASP A 86 -22.53 14.24 -3.87
C ASP A 86 -21.73 15.40 -3.25
N LYS A 87 -20.61 15.09 -2.58
CA LYS A 87 -19.77 16.06 -1.88
C LYS A 87 -18.47 16.33 -2.60
N GLN A 88 -18.14 17.61 -2.72
CA GLN A 88 -16.87 18.08 -3.25
C GLN A 88 -15.91 18.48 -2.13
N TYR A 89 -14.67 18.11 -2.29
CA TYR A 89 -13.59 18.39 -1.35
C TYR A 89 -12.44 19.12 -2.04
N LEU A 90 -11.84 20.05 -1.30
CA LEU A 90 -10.62 20.74 -1.71
C LEU A 90 -9.43 20.12 -0.97
N ILE A 91 -8.35 19.81 -1.67
CA ILE A 91 -7.09 19.31 -1.13
C ILE A 91 -5.91 20.04 -1.77
N ASN A 92 -4.82 20.22 -1.03
CA ASN A 92 -3.58 20.75 -1.61
C ASN A 92 -3.06 19.77 -2.70
N PRO A 93 -2.90 20.21 -3.97
CA PRO A 93 -2.39 19.38 -5.05
C PRO A 93 -1.04 18.73 -4.76
N ASP A 94 -0.15 19.38 -3.98
CA ASP A 94 1.15 18.84 -3.59
C ASP A 94 1.04 17.57 -2.71
N CYS A 95 -0.15 17.29 -2.17
CA CYS A 95 -0.45 16.09 -1.38
C CYS A 95 -1.04 14.95 -2.22
N VAL A 96 -1.11 15.09 -3.55
CA VAL A 96 -1.79 14.14 -4.43
C VAL A 96 -0.89 13.73 -5.59
N TYR A 97 -0.83 12.42 -5.88
CA TYR A 97 -0.43 11.92 -7.18
C TYR A 97 -1.64 11.91 -8.11
N ASP A 98 -1.56 12.66 -9.20
CA ASP A 98 -2.55 12.62 -10.26
C ASP A 98 -2.19 11.51 -11.25
N LEU A 99 -2.88 10.39 -11.15
CA LEU A 99 -2.62 9.23 -12.01
C LEU A 99 -2.97 9.51 -13.49
N GLU A 100 -3.94 10.39 -13.76
CA GLU A 100 -4.32 10.75 -15.14
C GLU A 100 -3.27 11.67 -15.79
N ALA A 101 -2.79 12.66 -15.06
CA ALA A 101 -1.69 13.51 -15.52
C ALA A 101 -0.41 12.69 -15.74
N SER A 102 -0.20 11.67 -14.93
CA SER A 102 0.92 10.72 -15.06
C SER A 102 0.77 9.80 -16.27
N LEU A 103 -0.46 9.44 -16.67
CA LEU A 103 -0.74 8.64 -17.87
C LEU A 103 -0.68 9.47 -19.18
N GLN A 104 -0.83 10.80 -19.09
CA GLN A 104 -0.68 11.73 -20.24
C GLN A 104 0.78 12.17 -20.46
N ASP A 105 1.59 12.12 -19.43
CA ASP A 105 3.05 12.19 -19.57
C ASP A 105 3.49 10.78 -20.03
N ASP A 106 4.00 10.64 -21.25
CA ASP A 106 4.45 9.37 -21.86
C ASP A 106 5.38 8.51 -20.98
N ARG A 107 5.65 8.95 -19.75
CA ARG A 107 6.50 8.31 -18.73
C ARG A 107 5.78 7.34 -17.79
N LEU A 108 4.44 7.33 -17.71
CA LEU A 108 3.69 6.45 -16.78
C LEU A 108 2.49 5.77 -17.46
N ALA A 109 2.45 5.75 -18.79
CA ALA A 109 1.32 5.23 -19.59
C ALA A 109 1.13 3.71 -19.53
N SER A 110 1.99 2.99 -18.83
CA SER A 110 1.81 1.56 -18.54
C SER A 110 2.36 1.23 -17.15
N SER A 111 1.89 0.15 -16.53
CA SER A 111 2.48 -0.40 -15.30
C SER A 111 3.96 -0.76 -15.44
N THR A 112 4.51 -0.69 -16.67
CA THR A 112 5.92 -0.92 -17.01
C THR A 112 6.81 0.32 -16.81
N ASP A 113 6.24 1.50 -16.52
CA ASP A 113 7.00 2.75 -16.35
C ASP A 113 7.18 3.18 -14.89
N VAL A 114 6.67 2.41 -13.93
CA VAL A 114 6.94 2.61 -12.51
C VAL A 114 8.41 2.32 -12.24
N LYS A 115 9.15 3.34 -11.76
CA LYS A 115 10.55 3.16 -11.39
C LYS A 115 10.67 2.75 -9.94
N GLY A 116 11.55 1.81 -9.67
CA GLY A 116 11.82 1.34 -8.32
C GLY A 116 12.23 2.46 -7.36
N GLU A 117 12.94 3.48 -7.85
CA GLU A 117 13.33 4.65 -7.06
C GLU A 117 12.11 5.47 -6.60
N ASP A 118 11.05 5.59 -7.42
CA ASP A 118 9.83 6.28 -7.05
C ASP A 118 9.07 5.50 -5.96
N VAL A 119 9.05 4.16 -6.08
CA VAL A 119 8.49 3.26 -5.06
C VAL A 119 9.25 3.43 -3.74
N CYS A 120 10.58 3.46 -3.77
CA CYS A 120 11.42 3.72 -2.60
C CYS A 120 11.16 5.10 -1.98
N ALA A 121 11.00 6.13 -2.80
CA ALA A 121 10.72 7.50 -2.33
C ALA A 121 9.37 7.57 -1.59
N VAL A 122 8.35 6.85 -2.06
CA VAL A 122 7.05 6.75 -1.36
C VAL A 122 7.20 5.96 -0.06
N ALA A 123 7.91 4.84 -0.07
CA ALA A 123 8.16 4.01 1.11
C ALA A 123 8.84 4.82 2.23
N GLN A 124 9.85 5.63 1.89
CA GLN A 124 10.59 6.46 2.85
C GLN A 124 9.73 7.55 3.52
N ARG A 125 8.64 8.00 2.88
CA ARG A 125 7.69 8.95 3.51
C ARG A 125 6.97 8.34 4.72
N LEU A 126 6.94 7.02 4.83
CA LEU A 126 6.30 6.29 5.93
C LEU A 126 7.25 5.95 7.08
N LEU A 127 8.52 6.38 7.03
CA LEU A 127 9.48 6.15 8.11
C LEU A 127 8.90 6.57 9.47
N ASN A 128 9.09 5.70 10.46
CA ASN A 128 8.57 5.79 11.83
C ASN A 128 7.05 5.63 11.97
N ALA A 129 6.29 5.33 10.91
CA ALA A 129 4.90 4.90 11.08
C ALA A 129 4.84 3.65 11.99
N PRO A 130 3.92 3.60 12.98
CA PRO A 130 3.89 2.53 13.94
C PRO A 130 3.39 1.21 13.33
N TYR A 131 3.87 0.08 13.88
CA TYR A 131 3.34 -1.23 13.52
C TYR A 131 1.95 -1.44 14.13
N LEU A 132 1.03 -1.91 13.32
CA LEU A 132 -0.29 -2.37 13.75
C LEU A 132 -0.67 -3.61 12.93
N TRP A 133 -0.85 -4.74 13.61
CA TRP A 133 -1.29 -5.97 12.95
C TRP A 133 -2.63 -5.75 12.22
N GLY A 134 -2.66 -6.08 10.92
CA GLY A 134 -3.83 -5.87 10.06
C GLY A 134 -3.99 -4.45 9.54
N GLY A 135 -3.16 -3.49 9.98
CA GLY A 135 -3.21 -2.09 9.52
C GLY A 135 -2.62 -1.91 8.12
N LYS A 136 -3.13 -0.90 7.41
CA LYS A 136 -2.64 -0.48 6.09
C LYS A 136 -2.82 1.03 5.85
N ASN A 137 -2.41 1.84 6.80
CA ASN A 137 -2.34 3.30 6.65
C ASN A 137 -1.22 3.90 7.51
N ALA A 138 -0.90 5.17 7.30
CA ALA A 138 0.21 5.85 7.99
C ALA A 138 0.07 5.91 9.53
N MET A 139 -1.12 5.71 10.09
CA MET A 139 -1.36 5.70 11.54
C MET A 139 -1.10 4.32 12.17
N GLY A 140 -0.92 3.29 11.36
CA GLY A 140 -0.56 1.93 11.76
C GLY A 140 -0.66 0.97 10.59
N MET A 141 0.40 0.19 10.37
CA MET A 141 0.48 -0.79 9.29
C MET A 141 1.28 -2.00 9.72
N ASP A 142 0.97 -3.17 9.15
CA ASP A 142 1.86 -4.33 9.21
C ASP A 142 2.80 -4.39 8.00
N CYS A 143 3.68 -5.37 7.94
CA CYS A 143 4.68 -5.49 6.89
C CYS A 143 4.07 -5.55 5.48
N SER A 144 3.04 -6.37 5.28
CA SER A 144 2.37 -6.51 3.99
C SER A 144 1.39 -5.37 3.70
N GLY A 145 0.81 -4.75 4.72
CA GLY A 145 0.02 -3.51 4.59
C GLY A 145 0.88 -2.32 4.16
N PHE A 146 2.12 -2.23 4.66
CA PHE A 146 3.11 -1.25 4.22
C PHE A 146 3.37 -1.38 2.72
N THR A 147 3.71 -2.57 2.24
CA THR A 147 3.97 -2.80 0.80
C THR A 147 2.73 -2.58 -0.06
N GLN A 148 1.53 -2.99 0.42
CA GLN A 148 0.27 -2.70 -0.28
C GLN A 148 0.03 -1.21 -0.48
N VAL A 149 0.24 -0.39 0.56
CA VAL A 149 0.03 1.06 0.49
C VAL A 149 1.02 1.70 -0.46
N VAL A 150 2.30 1.34 -0.37
CA VAL A 150 3.35 1.90 -1.24
C VAL A 150 3.09 1.59 -2.71
N TYR A 151 2.85 0.33 -3.04
CA TYR A 151 2.59 -0.09 -4.42
C TYR A 151 1.24 0.38 -4.95
N GLY A 152 0.23 0.48 -4.04
CA GLY A 152 -1.10 0.99 -4.37
C GLY A 152 -1.11 2.42 -4.88
N VAL A 153 -0.13 3.25 -4.49
CA VAL A 153 0.06 4.62 -5.02
C VAL A 153 0.28 4.59 -6.52
N PHE A 154 0.96 3.56 -7.03
CA PHE A 154 1.29 3.39 -8.45
C PHE A 154 0.28 2.49 -9.20
N GLY A 155 -0.86 2.18 -8.57
CA GLY A 155 -1.89 1.32 -9.17
C GLY A 155 -1.57 -0.18 -9.17
N VAL A 156 -0.46 -0.60 -8.56
CA VAL A 156 -0.10 -2.01 -8.42
C VAL A 156 -0.82 -2.61 -7.20
N ASN A 157 -1.76 -3.51 -7.45
CA ASN A 157 -2.58 -4.12 -6.41
C ASN A 157 -1.90 -5.40 -5.88
N LEU A 158 -1.27 -5.29 -4.71
CA LEU A 158 -0.73 -6.44 -4.01
C LEU A 158 -1.82 -7.15 -3.18
N LEU A 159 -1.72 -8.46 -3.06
CA LEU A 159 -2.56 -9.25 -2.15
C LEU A 159 -2.26 -8.88 -0.69
N ARG A 160 -3.17 -9.25 0.23
CA ARG A 160 -3.10 -8.74 1.61
C ARG A 160 -1.94 -9.28 2.42
N ASN A 161 -1.64 -10.57 2.32
CA ASN A 161 -0.65 -11.20 3.17
C ASN A 161 0.69 -11.38 2.46
N ALA A 162 1.80 -11.29 3.17
CA ALA A 162 3.15 -11.46 2.60
C ALA A 162 3.29 -12.78 1.81
N ARG A 163 2.73 -13.90 2.32
CA ARG A 163 2.71 -15.17 1.61
C ARG A 163 1.99 -15.10 0.25
N GLU A 164 0.90 -14.36 0.18
CA GLU A 164 0.12 -14.20 -1.04
C GLU A 164 0.84 -13.24 -2.00
N GLN A 165 1.42 -12.16 -1.50
CA GLN A 165 2.23 -11.22 -2.29
C GLN A 165 3.39 -11.94 -2.97
N MET A 166 4.08 -12.86 -2.29
CA MET A 166 5.17 -13.64 -2.87
C MET A 166 4.74 -14.46 -4.09
N THR A 167 3.44 -14.74 -4.29
CA THR A 167 2.94 -15.47 -5.47
C THR A 167 2.73 -14.57 -6.69
N GLN A 168 2.83 -13.26 -6.52
CA GLN A 168 2.70 -12.25 -7.58
C GLN A 168 4.10 -11.83 -8.08
N GLY A 169 4.13 -11.08 -9.19
CA GLY A 169 5.35 -10.52 -9.75
C GLY A 169 6.35 -11.56 -10.29
N GLU A 170 7.48 -11.08 -10.76
CA GLU A 170 8.55 -11.89 -11.34
C GLU A 170 9.60 -12.26 -10.30
N VAL A 171 10.18 -13.46 -10.41
CA VAL A 171 11.25 -13.91 -9.50
C VAL A 171 12.55 -13.17 -9.83
N VAL A 172 13.19 -12.58 -8.83
CA VAL A 172 14.57 -12.08 -8.90
C VAL A 172 15.49 -13.15 -8.31
N ALA A 173 16.51 -13.56 -9.05
CA ALA A 173 17.28 -14.76 -8.76
C ALA A 173 18.20 -14.61 -7.53
N SER A 174 18.68 -13.40 -7.24
CA SER A 174 19.60 -13.13 -6.13
C SER A 174 19.50 -11.66 -5.68
N LEU A 175 20.03 -11.37 -4.51
CA LEU A 175 20.16 -10.00 -4.01
C LEU A 175 21.07 -9.14 -4.91
N ALA A 176 22.06 -9.77 -5.56
CA ALA A 176 22.93 -9.08 -6.52
C ALA A 176 22.21 -8.59 -7.78
N GLU A 177 21.11 -9.22 -8.17
CA GLU A 177 20.25 -8.84 -9.31
C GLU A 177 19.08 -7.96 -8.90
N ALA A 178 18.90 -7.77 -7.59
CA ALA A 178 17.82 -6.94 -7.07
C ALA A 178 18.02 -5.46 -7.42
N GLN A 179 16.90 -4.78 -7.58
CA GLN A 179 16.83 -3.36 -7.89
C GLN A 179 16.03 -2.63 -6.80
N PRO A 180 16.24 -1.31 -6.62
CA PRO A 180 15.37 -0.51 -5.78
C PRO A 180 13.90 -0.79 -6.10
N GLY A 181 13.08 -0.93 -5.06
CA GLY A 181 11.65 -1.23 -5.20
C GLY A 181 11.31 -2.71 -5.19
N ASP A 182 12.22 -3.65 -5.46
CA ASP A 182 11.92 -5.08 -5.33
C ASP A 182 11.45 -5.45 -3.91
N LEU A 183 10.55 -6.42 -3.79
CA LEU A 183 10.12 -6.94 -2.49
C LEU A 183 10.90 -8.18 -2.11
N ALA A 184 11.45 -8.19 -0.90
CA ALA A 184 12.08 -9.34 -0.29
C ALA A 184 11.15 -9.99 0.73
N PHE A 185 11.06 -11.33 0.71
CA PHE A 185 10.17 -12.14 1.53
C PHE A 185 10.97 -13.02 2.46
N PHE A 186 10.50 -13.13 3.71
CA PHE A 186 11.27 -13.74 4.79
C PHE A 186 10.47 -14.73 5.60
N ASP A 187 11.20 -15.68 6.20
CA ASP A 187 10.75 -16.49 7.33
C ASP A 187 11.45 -16.03 8.63
N HIS A 188 10.90 -16.41 9.77
CA HIS A 188 11.54 -16.11 11.05
C HIS A 188 12.81 -16.94 11.28
N ALA A 189 13.87 -16.29 11.78
CA ALA A 189 15.18 -16.91 12.02
C ALA A 189 15.15 -18.07 13.05
N ASP A 190 14.15 -18.12 13.92
CA ASP A 190 13.98 -19.10 14.98
C ASP A 190 13.20 -20.37 14.55
N ARG A 191 12.77 -20.44 13.29
CA ARG A 191 11.98 -21.56 12.75
C ARG A 191 12.80 -22.54 11.93
N ASP A 192 12.27 -23.76 11.79
CA ASP A 192 12.89 -24.83 10.98
C ASP A 192 13.19 -24.32 9.55
N PRO A 193 14.47 -24.26 9.12
CA PRO A 193 14.85 -23.79 7.78
C PRO A 193 14.19 -24.57 6.62
N LYS A 194 13.57 -25.73 6.90
CA LYS A 194 12.86 -26.53 5.91
C LYS A 194 11.39 -26.18 5.75
N ALA A 195 10.83 -25.40 6.68
CA ALA A 195 9.43 -24.96 6.63
C ALA A 195 9.37 -23.51 6.13
N THR A 196 9.31 -23.32 4.82
CA THR A 196 9.10 -22.01 4.19
C THR A 196 7.73 -21.46 4.56
N ASN A 197 7.61 -20.81 5.70
CA ASN A 197 6.40 -20.14 6.13
C ASN A 197 6.62 -18.64 6.09
N ILE A 198 6.39 -18.03 4.93
CA ILE A 198 6.55 -16.58 4.77
C ILE A 198 5.74 -15.83 5.81
N SER A 199 6.42 -15.09 6.65
CA SER A 199 5.88 -14.34 7.78
C SER A 199 6.15 -12.84 7.71
N HIS A 200 7.10 -12.42 6.84
CA HIS A 200 7.50 -11.03 6.72
C HIS A 200 7.83 -10.65 5.28
N VAL A 201 7.72 -9.34 5.00
CA VAL A 201 8.07 -8.73 3.71
C VAL A 201 8.61 -7.32 3.95
N GLY A 202 9.57 -6.92 3.12
CA GLY A 202 10.12 -5.57 3.07
C GLY A 202 10.46 -5.18 1.63
N LEU A 203 10.77 -3.91 1.44
CA LEU A 203 11.08 -3.29 0.17
C LEU A 203 12.56 -2.94 0.12
N LEU A 204 13.26 -3.40 -0.90
CA LEU A 204 14.68 -3.14 -1.10
C LEU A 204 14.90 -1.70 -1.55
N LEU A 205 15.73 -0.95 -0.83
CA LEU A 205 16.19 0.37 -1.26
C LEU A 205 17.38 0.24 -2.20
N ASP A 206 18.19 -0.80 -1.97
CA ASP A 206 19.29 -1.27 -2.79
C ASP A 206 19.61 -2.73 -2.42
N ASN A 207 20.76 -3.27 -2.84
CA ASN A 207 21.18 -4.64 -2.52
C ASN A 207 21.82 -4.80 -1.13
N GLN A 208 21.79 -3.79 -0.28
CA GLN A 208 22.38 -3.80 1.08
C GLN A 208 21.40 -3.28 2.14
N THR A 209 20.33 -2.57 1.73
CA THR A 209 19.38 -1.94 2.64
C THR A 209 17.94 -2.23 2.28
N ILE A 210 17.14 -2.44 3.30
CA ILE A 210 15.72 -2.76 3.19
C ILE A 210 14.89 -1.84 4.09
N ILE A 211 13.78 -1.32 3.60
CA ILE A 211 12.78 -0.63 4.41
C ILE A 211 11.60 -1.57 4.64
N HIS A 212 11.24 -1.76 5.90
CA HIS A 212 10.17 -2.67 6.27
C HIS A 212 9.45 -2.21 7.54
N CYS A 213 8.31 -2.84 7.85
CA CYS A 213 7.53 -2.53 9.04
C CYS A 213 7.59 -3.67 10.05
N SER A 214 8.44 -3.50 11.09
CA SER A 214 8.59 -4.39 12.25
C SER A 214 8.72 -3.53 13.50
N GLY A 215 7.71 -3.51 14.38
CA GLY A 215 7.58 -2.53 15.44
C GLY A 215 7.21 -1.12 14.93
N LYS A 216 7.87 -0.66 13.91
CA LYS A 216 7.61 0.56 13.11
C LYS A 216 8.21 0.40 11.71
N VAL A 217 7.93 1.33 10.82
CA VAL A 217 8.64 1.42 9.53
C VAL A 217 10.05 1.97 9.79
N HIS A 218 11.08 1.19 9.41
CA HIS A 218 12.48 1.54 9.57
C HIS A 218 13.34 0.88 8.49
N ILE A 219 14.61 1.24 8.44
CA ILE A 219 15.60 0.70 7.50
C ILE A 219 16.59 -0.13 8.27
N ASP A 220 16.86 -1.35 7.77
CA ASP A 220 17.87 -2.26 8.29
C ASP A 220 18.82 -2.70 7.17
N MET A 221 19.93 -3.33 7.55
CA MET A 221 20.84 -3.98 6.63
C MET A 221 20.29 -5.33 6.18
N ILE A 222 20.60 -5.70 4.94
CA ILE A 222 20.24 -7.00 4.36
C ILE A 222 21.43 -7.59 3.63
N ASP A 223 21.58 -8.93 3.73
CA ASP A 223 22.48 -9.72 2.91
C ASP A 223 21.77 -11.00 2.40
N GLU A 224 22.53 -11.92 1.78
CA GLU A 224 22.01 -13.20 1.25
C GLU A 224 21.41 -14.12 2.34
N GLN A 225 21.67 -13.88 3.62
CA GLN A 225 21.08 -14.62 4.73
C GLN A 225 19.74 -14.01 5.17
N GLY A 226 19.62 -12.68 5.10
CA GLY A 226 18.41 -11.97 5.51
C GLY A 226 18.66 -10.61 6.14
N ILE A 227 17.74 -10.20 7.03
CA ILE A 227 17.78 -8.90 7.71
C ILE A 227 18.59 -9.01 8.99
N HIS A 228 19.51 -8.06 9.18
CA HIS A 228 20.36 -7.94 10.37
C HIS A 228 20.08 -6.65 11.12
N LEU A 229 20.08 -6.75 12.45
CA LEU A 229 20.12 -5.57 13.33
C LEU A 229 21.52 -4.93 13.31
N GLU A 230 21.63 -3.71 13.87
CA GLU A 230 22.91 -2.97 13.96
C GLU A 230 24.03 -3.75 14.66
N ASP A 231 23.70 -4.65 15.61
CA ASP A 231 24.64 -5.52 16.31
C ASP A 231 25.02 -6.80 15.54
N GLY A 232 24.44 -6.97 14.33
CA GLY A 232 24.69 -8.11 13.44
C GLY A 232 23.80 -9.33 13.71
N GLU A 233 22.82 -9.25 14.62
CA GLU A 233 21.87 -10.34 14.85
C GLU A 233 20.95 -10.53 13.63
N LEU A 234 20.89 -11.75 13.09
CA LEU A 234 19.98 -12.13 12.01
C LEU A 234 18.56 -12.32 12.56
N THR A 235 17.62 -11.52 12.10
CA THR A 235 16.23 -11.53 12.59
C THR A 235 15.25 -12.23 11.65
N HIS A 236 15.50 -12.19 10.35
CA HIS A 236 14.62 -12.75 9.34
C HIS A 236 15.46 -13.40 8.23
N HIS A 237 15.19 -14.68 7.90
CA HIS A 237 15.86 -15.37 6.80
C HIS A 237 15.27 -14.99 5.46
N LEU A 238 16.10 -14.58 4.51
CA LEU A 238 15.70 -14.30 3.13
C LEU A 238 15.26 -15.59 2.42
N VAL A 239 14.06 -15.58 1.86
CA VAL A 239 13.50 -16.74 1.14
C VAL A 239 13.42 -16.47 -0.35
N GLN A 240 12.92 -15.27 -0.75
CA GLN A 240 12.74 -14.94 -2.15
C GLN A 240 12.63 -13.44 -2.36
N ILE A 241 12.99 -12.99 -3.57
CA ILE A 241 12.83 -11.60 -4.02
C ILE A 241 11.90 -11.59 -5.22
N ARG A 242 11.02 -10.58 -5.30
CA ARG A 242 10.06 -10.38 -6.39
C ARG A 242 10.07 -8.96 -6.91
N ARG A 243 9.87 -8.80 -8.22
CA ARG A 243 9.70 -7.52 -8.93
C ARG A 243 8.29 -7.39 -9.47
N TYR A 244 7.72 -6.17 -9.43
CA TYR A 244 6.32 -5.89 -9.77
C TYR A 244 6.15 -4.75 -10.79
N PHE A 245 7.24 -4.25 -11.36
CA PHE A 245 7.27 -3.15 -12.34
C PHE A 245 8.18 -3.47 -13.52
#